data_f7150b0227f81a380704853523800f85
#
_entry.id   f7150b0227f81a380704853523800f85
#
_cell.length_a   1.000
_cell.length_b   1.000
_cell.length_c   1.000
_cell.angle_alpha   90.00
_cell.angle_beta   90.00
_cell.angle_gamma   90.00
#
_symmetry.space_group_name_H-M   'P 1'
#
loop_
_entity.id
_entity.type
_entity.pdbx_description
1 polymer ?
#
loop_
_entity_poly.entity_id
_entity_poly.type
_entity_poly.pdbx_seq_one_letter_code
_entity_poly.pdbx_strand_id
1 'polypeptide(L)'
;MGSLAEKWEELSGKNKWEGLLNPLDVDLRKYIIQYGEKAEVTYDTFISDKASKYAGASRYSEENLFSKVGLDPSKYRVTKFFYATSSMPLPDAFITKSLSREAWSKESNFMGYVAVATDEGKVALGRRDIVVAWRGTIQTLEWVNDLQFLLIPVPKIFGTPSLLHPLQPLVHHGFYNVYTSDSARSKFNKTSARDQVLAEVKRLVEEHKHEEVSITVTGHSLGASLATLNAVDIAFNGINKASHGKEFPVTAFVFASPKVGDLNFVNTYNKLKHLHILRIHNLLDIVPKYPPVGYFDVGQEIMIDTVKSPYLKPPGDILTWHNLEAYLHGIAGTQGLGVLAGFKLQVDRDIALVNKSSGALKDEYLVPVNWWTPKNKGMVQQKDGKWVLNDREDYDLIVAEL
;
A
#
# COMPACT_ATOMS: atom_id res chain seq x y z
N MET A 1 17.57 23.95 -8.31
CA MET A 1 16.42 23.10 -7.97
C MET A 1 16.74 22.44 -6.64
N GLY A 2 15.90 22.61 -5.60
CA GLY A 2 16.08 21.96 -4.30
C GLY A 2 16.03 20.45 -4.42
N SER A 3 16.72 19.73 -3.53
CA SER A 3 16.66 18.27 -3.47
C SER A 3 15.26 17.80 -3.04
N LEU A 4 14.91 16.52 -3.27
CA LEU A 4 13.65 15.94 -2.74
C LEU A 4 13.55 16.13 -1.22
N ALA A 5 14.69 16.11 -0.53
CA ALA A 5 14.78 16.37 0.90
C ALA A 5 14.34 17.77 1.31
N GLU A 6 14.59 18.80 0.49
CA GLU A 6 14.19 20.18 0.78
C GLU A 6 12.70 20.43 0.51
N LYS A 7 12.09 19.62 -0.38
CA LYS A 7 10.68 19.77 -0.81
C LYS A 7 9.74 18.76 -0.14
N TRP A 8 10.21 17.98 0.81
CA TRP A 8 9.44 16.84 1.32
C TRP A 8 8.06 17.23 1.88
N GLU A 9 7.91 18.39 2.51
CA GLU A 9 6.63 18.85 3.04
C GLU A 9 5.61 19.11 1.92
N GLU A 10 6.04 19.77 0.84
CA GLU A 10 5.19 20.05 -0.32
C GLU A 10 4.81 18.74 -1.02
N LEU A 11 5.79 17.85 -1.23
CA LEU A 11 5.58 16.54 -1.83
C LEU A 11 4.70 15.62 -0.95
N SER A 12 4.67 15.86 0.36
CA SER A 12 3.77 15.20 1.31
C SER A 12 2.40 15.89 1.46
N GLY A 13 2.12 16.92 0.68
CA GLY A 13 0.78 17.52 0.60
C GLY A 13 0.52 18.70 1.53
N LYS A 14 1.54 19.35 2.10
CA LYS A 14 1.40 20.52 2.98
C LYS A 14 0.43 21.58 2.42
N ASN A 15 0.46 21.80 1.09
CA ASN A 15 -0.42 22.71 0.37
C ASN A 15 -1.41 21.94 -0.53
N LYS A 16 -1.83 20.73 -0.14
CA LYS A 16 -2.73 19.87 -0.93
C LYS A 16 -2.23 19.63 -2.36
N TRP A 17 -0.91 19.61 -2.57
CA TRP A 17 -0.22 19.46 -3.86
C TRP A 17 -0.62 20.51 -4.91
N GLU A 18 -1.02 21.72 -4.47
CA GLU A 18 -1.36 22.81 -5.39
C GLU A 18 -0.19 23.10 -6.35
N GLY A 19 -0.47 23.18 -7.65
CA GLY A 19 0.54 23.40 -8.70
C GLY A 19 1.37 22.15 -9.07
N LEU A 20 1.26 21.03 -8.35
CA LEU A 20 2.06 19.82 -8.61
C LEU A 20 1.29 18.70 -9.36
N LEU A 21 -0.06 18.77 -9.40
CA LEU A 21 -0.89 17.70 -9.95
C LEU A 21 -1.13 17.83 -11.45
N ASN A 22 -1.14 19.04 -11.99
CA ASN A 22 -1.42 19.26 -13.41
C ASN A 22 -0.64 20.46 -13.98
N PRO A 23 0.39 20.25 -14.82
CA PRO A 23 0.95 18.94 -15.16
C PRO A 23 1.56 18.26 -13.95
N LEU A 24 1.56 16.92 -13.93
CA LEU A 24 2.12 16.17 -12.80
C LEU A 24 3.64 16.43 -12.70
N ASP A 25 4.06 17.00 -11.59
CA ASP A 25 5.45 17.39 -11.32
C ASP A 25 6.38 16.18 -11.27
N VAL A 26 7.62 16.32 -11.79
CA VAL A 26 8.59 15.22 -11.90
C VAL A 26 9.08 14.74 -10.53
N ASP A 27 9.30 15.66 -9.58
CA ASP A 27 9.73 15.29 -8.24
C ASP A 27 8.61 14.58 -7.48
N LEU A 28 7.35 15.03 -7.68
CA LEU A 28 6.17 14.36 -7.12
C LEU A 28 5.99 12.96 -7.72
N ARG A 29 6.25 12.75 -9.04
CA ARG A 29 6.23 11.39 -9.64
C ARG A 29 7.20 10.45 -8.94
N LYS A 30 8.46 10.88 -8.76
CA LYS A 30 9.50 10.10 -8.06
C LYS A 30 9.08 9.78 -6.62
N TYR A 31 8.50 10.77 -5.97
CA TYR A 31 8.06 10.65 -4.57
C TYR A 31 6.90 9.65 -4.43
N ILE A 32 5.89 9.71 -5.29
CA ILE A 32 4.78 8.76 -5.31
C ILE A 32 5.28 7.35 -5.64
N ILE A 33 6.14 7.19 -6.67
CA ILE A 33 6.72 5.91 -7.07
C ILE A 33 7.46 5.26 -5.90
N GLN A 34 8.27 6.03 -5.16
CA GLN A 34 8.99 5.54 -3.99
C GLN A 34 8.06 4.89 -2.95
N TYR A 35 6.86 5.44 -2.72
CA TYR A 35 5.91 4.86 -1.78
C TYR A 35 5.07 3.73 -2.40
N GLY A 36 4.84 3.78 -3.70
CA GLY A 36 4.24 2.67 -4.43
C GLY A 36 5.12 1.42 -4.41
N GLU A 37 6.43 1.58 -4.57
CA GLU A 37 7.40 0.48 -4.44
C GLU A 37 7.36 -0.14 -3.03
N LYS A 38 7.19 0.67 -1.98
CA LYS A 38 6.99 0.16 -0.61
C LYS A 38 5.68 -0.61 -0.44
N ALA A 39 4.62 -0.21 -1.15
CA ALA A 39 3.39 -1.00 -1.19
C ALA A 39 3.59 -2.32 -1.95
N GLU A 40 4.36 -2.32 -3.07
CA GLU A 40 4.68 -3.52 -3.84
C GLU A 40 5.43 -4.58 -3.03
N VAL A 41 6.33 -4.16 -2.13
CA VAL A 41 7.04 -5.07 -1.20
C VAL A 41 6.07 -6.02 -0.48
N THR A 42 4.87 -5.56 -0.15
CA THR A 42 3.87 -6.39 0.55
C THR A 42 3.36 -7.55 -0.30
N TYR A 43 3.37 -7.42 -1.62
CA TYR A 43 3.05 -8.49 -2.56
C TYR A 43 4.26 -9.38 -2.84
N ASP A 44 5.42 -8.78 -3.06
CA ASP A 44 6.67 -9.49 -3.37
C ASP A 44 7.07 -10.51 -2.31
N THR A 45 6.79 -10.18 -1.05
CA THR A 45 7.15 -11.04 0.07
C THR A 45 6.07 -12.05 0.45
N PHE A 46 4.84 -11.87 0.01
CA PHE A 46 3.72 -12.70 0.47
C PHE A 46 3.72 -14.09 -0.16
N ILE A 47 3.52 -15.12 0.66
CA ILE A 47 3.40 -16.51 0.21
C ILE A 47 1.93 -16.81 -0.09
N SER A 48 1.57 -16.79 -1.37
CA SER A 48 0.20 -17.00 -1.85
C SER A 48 -0.15 -18.45 -2.17
N ASP A 49 0.83 -19.34 -2.26
CA ASP A 49 0.62 -20.76 -2.55
C ASP A 49 -0.08 -21.43 -1.37
N LYS A 50 -1.36 -21.78 -1.56
CA LYS A 50 -2.17 -22.45 -0.52
C LYS A 50 -1.66 -23.86 -0.16
N ALA A 51 -0.87 -24.50 -1.01
CA ALA A 51 -0.27 -25.81 -0.70
C ALA A 51 0.91 -25.67 0.28
N SER A 52 1.53 -24.50 0.35
CA SER A 52 2.60 -24.24 1.31
C SER A 52 2.08 -24.21 2.74
N LYS A 53 2.81 -24.84 3.67
CA LYS A 53 2.55 -24.67 5.11
C LYS A 53 2.71 -23.23 5.59
N TYR A 54 3.42 -22.39 4.84
CA TYR A 54 3.64 -20.97 5.11
C TYR A 54 2.71 -20.01 4.34
N ALA A 55 1.68 -20.54 3.64
CA ALA A 55 0.70 -19.68 2.97
C ALA A 55 0.16 -18.60 3.91
N GLY A 56 0.18 -17.38 3.45
CA GLY A 56 -0.25 -16.23 4.26
C GLY A 56 0.86 -15.54 5.07
N ALA A 57 2.09 -16.08 5.08
CA ALA A 57 3.23 -15.45 5.75
C ALA A 57 4.03 -14.53 4.82
N SER A 58 4.94 -13.76 5.40
CA SER A 58 6.05 -13.12 4.68
C SER A 58 7.10 -14.17 4.34
N ARG A 59 7.66 -14.08 3.14
CA ARG A 59 8.75 -14.94 2.66
C ARG A 59 10.09 -14.59 3.31
N TYR A 60 10.27 -13.33 3.65
CA TYR A 60 11.53 -12.79 4.17
C TYR A 60 11.35 -12.27 5.59
N SER A 61 12.44 -12.27 6.36
CA SER A 61 12.49 -11.67 7.69
C SER A 61 12.44 -10.13 7.61
N GLU A 62 12.13 -9.48 8.73
CA GLU A 62 12.10 -8.01 8.84
C GLU A 62 13.44 -7.38 8.42
N GLU A 63 14.56 -7.97 8.84
CA GLU A 63 15.90 -7.48 8.56
C GLU A 63 16.26 -7.52 7.08
N ASN A 64 15.84 -8.57 6.37
CA ASN A 64 16.24 -8.82 4.99
C ASN A 64 15.19 -8.35 3.96
N LEU A 65 14.03 -7.84 4.40
CA LEU A 65 12.90 -7.56 3.52
C LEU A 65 13.29 -6.71 2.32
N PHE A 66 13.85 -5.52 2.54
CA PHE A 66 14.12 -4.58 1.46
C PHE A 66 15.20 -5.07 0.50
N SER A 67 16.30 -5.63 1.02
CA SER A 67 17.36 -6.18 0.17
C SER A 67 16.89 -7.34 -0.71
N LYS A 68 16.02 -8.20 -0.18
CA LYS A 68 15.49 -9.38 -0.88
C LYS A 68 14.48 -9.05 -1.98
N VAL A 69 13.81 -7.89 -1.88
CA VAL A 69 12.90 -7.40 -2.91
C VAL A 69 13.54 -6.36 -3.84
N GLY A 70 14.85 -6.12 -3.71
CA GLY A 70 15.61 -5.23 -4.59
C GLY A 70 15.50 -3.74 -4.24
N LEU A 71 15.02 -3.39 -3.04
CA LEU A 71 15.07 -2.01 -2.55
C LEU A 71 16.37 -1.76 -1.77
N ASP A 72 16.79 -0.49 -1.76
CA ASP A 72 17.96 -0.05 -1.01
C ASP A 72 17.71 -0.19 0.52
N PRO A 73 18.40 -1.12 1.20
CA PRO A 73 18.19 -1.36 2.62
C PRO A 73 18.82 -0.28 3.52
N SER A 74 19.68 0.61 2.96
CA SER A 74 20.36 1.64 3.74
C SER A 74 19.39 2.75 4.20
N LYS A 75 18.28 2.97 3.48
CA LYS A 75 17.38 4.11 3.74
C LYS A 75 16.33 3.84 4.80
N TYR A 76 15.88 2.59 4.95
CA TYR A 76 14.84 2.21 5.89
C TYR A 76 15.15 0.89 6.56
N ARG A 77 14.76 0.77 7.82
CA ARG A 77 14.70 -0.51 8.53
C ARG A 77 13.26 -0.86 8.85
N VAL A 78 12.86 -2.10 8.65
CA VAL A 78 11.58 -2.61 9.13
C VAL A 78 11.67 -2.76 10.65
N THR A 79 10.62 -2.34 11.34
CA THR A 79 10.56 -2.40 12.80
C THR A 79 9.49 -3.34 13.29
N LYS A 80 8.52 -3.69 12.42
CA LYS A 80 7.44 -4.60 12.77
C LYS A 80 6.72 -5.12 11.54
N PHE A 81 6.50 -6.42 11.47
CA PHE A 81 5.43 -7.01 10.67
C PHE A 81 4.12 -6.97 11.45
N PHE A 82 3.03 -6.73 10.76
CA PHE A 82 1.72 -6.82 11.37
C PHE A 82 0.82 -7.77 10.59
N TYR A 83 -0.10 -8.37 11.34
CA TYR A 83 -0.93 -9.46 10.86
C TYR A 83 -2.40 -9.11 11.03
N ALA A 84 -3.24 -9.56 10.08
CA ALA A 84 -4.68 -9.44 10.16
C ALA A 84 -5.34 -10.81 10.23
N THR A 85 -6.49 -10.83 10.86
CA THR A 85 -7.45 -11.94 10.88
C THR A 85 -8.84 -11.40 10.58
N SER A 86 -9.84 -12.28 10.52
CA SER A 86 -11.23 -11.89 10.33
C SER A 86 -12.13 -12.61 11.33
N SER A 87 -13.03 -11.87 11.95
CA SER A 87 -14.09 -12.41 12.83
C SER A 87 -15.34 -12.85 12.06
N MET A 88 -15.38 -12.62 10.74
CA MET A 88 -16.47 -13.01 9.84
C MET A 88 -15.92 -13.77 8.63
N PRO A 89 -16.75 -14.54 7.93
CA PRO A 89 -16.38 -15.10 6.65
C PRO A 89 -16.04 -13.97 5.67
N LEU A 90 -14.82 -14.02 5.12
CA LEU A 90 -14.35 -13.13 4.06
C LEU A 90 -13.87 -13.98 2.89
N PRO A 91 -13.89 -13.43 1.66
CA PRO A 91 -13.26 -14.07 0.51
C PRO A 91 -11.80 -14.43 0.82
N ASP A 92 -11.33 -15.57 0.32
CA ASP A 92 -9.95 -16.04 0.48
C ASP A 92 -8.90 -15.05 -0.04
N ALA A 93 -9.32 -14.13 -0.91
CA ALA A 93 -8.50 -13.03 -1.39
C ALA A 93 -8.02 -12.09 -0.28
N PHE A 94 -8.80 -11.93 0.81
CA PHE A 94 -8.48 -11.07 1.96
C PHE A 94 -7.57 -11.79 2.95
N ILE A 95 -7.97 -13.01 3.34
CA ILE A 95 -7.26 -13.86 4.31
C ILE A 95 -7.05 -15.23 3.68
N THR A 96 -5.84 -15.47 3.19
CA THR A 96 -5.43 -16.75 2.57
C THR A 96 -5.26 -17.82 3.63
N LYS A 97 -5.87 -18.98 3.43
CA LYS A 97 -5.76 -20.13 4.33
C LYS A 97 -4.90 -21.21 3.69
N SER A 98 -3.90 -21.69 4.42
CA SER A 98 -3.12 -22.84 4.01
C SER A 98 -3.98 -24.11 4.04
N LEU A 99 -3.79 -24.96 3.03
CA LEU A 99 -4.37 -26.31 2.96
C LEU A 99 -3.54 -27.32 3.75
N SER A 100 -2.34 -26.96 4.19
CA SER A 100 -1.47 -27.82 4.98
C SER A 100 -2.01 -28.05 6.39
N ARG A 101 -1.86 -29.28 6.89
CA ARG A 101 -2.14 -29.60 8.30
C ARG A 101 -1.15 -28.94 9.26
N GLU A 102 0.06 -28.67 8.79
CA GLU A 102 1.17 -28.02 9.51
C GLU A 102 1.23 -26.52 9.26
N ALA A 103 0.09 -25.90 8.91
CA ALA A 103 0.06 -24.46 8.64
C ALA A 103 0.63 -23.65 9.81
N TRP A 104 1.50 -22.69 9.50
CA TRP A 104 2.07 -21.75 10.47
C TRP A 104 1.00 -20.92 11.22
N SER A 105 -0.07 -20.60 10.52
CA SER A 105 -1.29 -20.01 11.06
C SER A 105 -2.50 -20.49 10.25
N LYS A 106 -3.63 -20.66 10.93
CA LYS A 106 -4.92 -21.01 10.30
C LYS A 106 -5.82 -19.79 10.10
N GLU A 107 -5.58 -18.72 10.85
CA GLU A 107 -6.46 -17.55 10.91
C GLU A 107 -5.79 -16.26 10.45
N SER A 108 -4.47 -16.14 10.64
CA SER A 108 -3.76 -14.88 10.47
C SER A 108 -2.94 -14.85 9.19
N ASN A 109 -2.90 -13.68 8.58
CA ASN A 109 -2.03 -13.40 7.43
C ASN A 109 -1.13 -12.19 7.72
N PHE A 110 0.08 -12.23 7.16
CA PHE A 110 0.90 -11.04 7.00
C PHE A 110 0.08 -9.98 6.23
N MET A 111 -0.07 -8.81 6.84
CA MET A 111 -0.90 -7.74 6.26
C MET A 111 -0.09 -6.51 5.92
N GLY A 112 1.17 -6.48 6.28
CA GLY A 112 2.07 -5.39 5.98
C GLY A 112 3.16 -5.20 7.02
N TYR A 113 3.81 -4.05 6.94
CA TYR A 113 4.93 -3.74 7.82
C TYR A 113 4.97 -2.26 8.19
N VAL A 114 5.61 -1.98 9.31
CA VAL A 114 6.05 -0.65 9.72
C VAL A 114 7.56 -0.59 9.52
N ALA A 115 8.04 0.50 8.92
CA ALA A 115 9.46 0.77 8.76
C ALA A 115 9.75 2.22 9.14
N VAL A 116 10.98 2.50 9.51
CA VAL A 116 11.44 3.84 9.84
C VAL A 116 12.72 4.15 9.07
N ALA A 117 12.87 5.39 8.63
CA ALA A 117 14.08 5.84 7.98
C ALA A 117 15.29 5.66 8.93
N THR A 118 16.39 5.14 8.43
CA THR A 118 17.69 5.10 9.11
C THR A 118 18.28 6.51 9.24
N ASP A 119 19.44 6.67 9.85
CA ASP A 119 20.11 7.97 9.87
C ASP A 119 20.56 8.40 8.48
N GLU A 120 21.01 7.46 7.65
CA GLU A 120 21.30 7.70 6.23
C GLU A 120 20.02 8.06 5.45
N GLY A 121 18.96 7.31 5.67
CA GLY A 121 17.63 7.61 5.10
C GLY A 121 17.10 8.96 5.51
N LYS A 122 17.24 9.34 6.79
CA LYS A 122 16.87 10.68 7.30
C LYS A 122 17.58 11.79 6.54
N VAL A 123 18.88 11.66 6.32
CA VAL A 123 19.65 12.66 5.55
C VAL A 123 19.15 12.74 4.10
N ALA A 124 18.93 11.59 3.46
CA ALA A 124 18.46 11.52 2.07
C ALA A 124 17.03 12.05 1.89
N LEU A 125 16.18 11.93 2.91
CA LEU A 125 14.76 12.30 2.87
C LEU A 125 14.46 13.67 3.50
N GLY A 126 15.42 14.26 4.21
CA GLY A 126 15.23 15.51 4.95
C GLY A 126 14.45 15.37 6.26
N ARG A 127 14.04 14.18 6.65
CA ARG A 127 13.29 13.90 7.88
C ARG A 127 13.32 12.42 8.24
N ARG A 128 12.96 12.10 9.48
CA ARG A 128 12.68 10.74 9.95
C ARG A 128 11.29 10.32 9.47
N ASP A 129 11.21 9.53 8.43
CA ASP A 129 9.96 9.06 7.87
C ASP A 129 9.59 7.69 8.46
N ILE A 130 8.38 7.59 9.02
CA ILE A 130 7.77 6.36 9.50
C ILE A 130 6.82 5.88 8.41
N VAL A 131 7.06 4.72 7.84
CA VAL A 131 6.24 4.17 6.75
C VAL A 131 5.40 3.01 7.26
N VAL A 132 4.11 3.03 6.93
CA VAL A 132 3.19 1.91 7.12
C VAL A 132 2.70 1.45 5.76
N ALA A 133 3.05 0.23 5.36
CA ALA A 133 2.65 -0.35 4.08
C ALA A 133 1.63 -1.48 4.29
N TRP A 134 0.44 -1.34 3.72
CA TRP A 134 -0.66 -2.29 3.81
C TRP A 134 -0.78 -3.15 2.55
N ARG A 135 -0.86 -4.47 2.72
CA ARG A 135 -1.06 -5.42 1.63
C ARG A 135 -2.50 -5.40 1.13
N GLY A 136 -2.65 -5.44 -0.18
CA GLY A 136 -3.93 -5.66 -0.83
C GLY A 136 -4.29 -7.14 -0.99
N THR A 137 -5.31 -7.41 -1.80
CA THR A 137 -5.71 -8.77 -2.16
C THR A 137 -4.78 -9.37 -3.20
N ILE A 138 -4.59 -10.70 -3.16
CA ILE A 138 -3.73 -11.40 -4.12
C ILE A 138 -4.52 -11.81 -5.36
N GLN A 139 -5.82 -12.06 -5.19
CA GLN A 139 -6.72 -12.42 -6.27
C GLN A 139 -7.49 -11.20 -6.72
N THR A 140 -7.41 -10.95 -8.01
CA THR A 140 -8.06 -9.82 -8.66
C THR A 140 -9.57 -10.00 -8.73
N LEU A 141 -10.31 -8.97 -8.29
CA LEU A 141 -11.66 -8.58 -8.70
C LEU A 141 -12.84 -9.54 -8.41
N GLU A 142 -12.64 -10.82 -8.13
CA GLU A 142 -13.75 -11.71 -7.71
C GLU A 142 -14.44 -11.15 -6.45
N TRP A 143 -13.64 -10.55 -5.55
CA TRP A 143 -14.15 -9.95 -4.33
C TRP A 143 -15.03 -8.70 -4.55
N VAL A 144 -14.89 -7.99 -5.69
CA VAL A 144 -15.73 -6.80 -5.97
C VAL A 144 -17.20 -7.19 -6.13
N ASN A 145 -17.45 -8.39 -6.66
CA ASN A 145 -18.81 -8.91 -6.81
C ASN A 145 -19.34 -9.58 -5.53
N ASP A 146 -18.44 -10.10 -4.68
CA ASP A 146 -18.80 -10.90 -3.52
C ASP A 146 -18.90 -10.08 -2.21
N LEU A 147 -18.43 -8.83 -2.19
CA LEU A 147 -18.52 -7.99 -1.01
C LEU A 147 -19.91 -7.37 -0.88
N GLN A 148 -20.52 -7.65 0.25
CA GLN A 148 -21.66 -6.86 0.72
C GLN A 148 -21.16 -5.44 1.05
N PHE A 149 -21.59 -4.44 0.31
CA PHE A 149 -21.24 -3.03 0.48
C PHE A 149 -21.95 -2.41 1.69
N LEU A 150 -21.85 -3.06 2.83
CA LEU A 150 -22.50 -2.62 4.06
C LEU A 150 -21.67 -1.55 4.76
N LEU A 151 -22.26 -0.39 4.99
CA LEU A 151 -21.74 0.68 5.84
C LEU A 151 -22.13 0.43 7.29
N ILE A 152 -21.13 0.43 8.18
CA ILE A 152 -21.34 0.23 9.62
C ILE A 152 -20.67 1.33 10.44
N PRO A 153 -21.17 1.64 11.65
CA PRO A 153 -20.46 2.45 12.62
C PRO A 153 -19.16 1.79 13.06
N VAL A 154 -18.15 2.60 13.33
CA VAL A 154 -16.79 2.12 13.65
C VAL A 154 -16.29 2.65 15.01
N PRO A 155 -16.87 2.15 16.10
CA PRO A 155 -16.64 2.70 17.44
C PRO A 155 -15.19 2.57 17.94
N LYS A 156 -14.43 1.59 17.46
CA LYS A 156 -12.99 1.47 17.80
C LYS A 156 -12.15 2.65 17.27
N ILE A 157 -12.64 3.37 16.24
CA ILE A 157 -11.94 4.52 15.65
C ILE A 157 -12.51 5.83 16.16
N PHE A 158 -13.83 6.03 16.05
CA PHE A 158 -14.50 7.32 16.33
C PHE A 158 -15.25 7.36 17.66
N GLY A 159 -15.15 6.31 18.47
CA GLY A 159 -15.92 6.17 19.71
C GLY A 159 -17.36 5.70 19.46
N THR A 160 -18.17 5.61 20.52
CA THR A 160 -19.58 5.27 20.42
C THR A 160 -20.43 6.48 20.06
N PRO A 161 -21.51 6.33 19.28
CA PRO A 161 -22.45 7.41 19.02
C PRO A 161 -22.99 8.01 20.33
N SER A 162 -23.08 9.33 20.38
CA SER A 162 -23.65 10.04 21.53
C SER A 162 -24.74 10.99 21.07
N LEU A 163 -25.59 11.43 22.02
CA LEU A 163 -26.62 12.44 21.72
C LEU A 163 -26.04 13.77 21.21
N LEU A 164 -24.77 14.06 21.57
CA LEU A 164 -24.05 15.25 21.12
C LEU A 164 -23.39 15.08 19.74
N HIS A 165 -23.16 13.83 19.31
CA HIS A 165 -22.56 13.47 18.03
C HIS A 165 -23.35 12.31 17.39
N PRO A 166 -24.59 12.57 16.93
CA PRO A 166 -25.47 11.51 16.41
C PRO A 166 -25.05 11.01 15.04
N LEU A 167 -24.33 11.83 14.25
CA LEU A 167 -23.89 11.51 12.90
C LEU A 167 -22.42 11.05 12.93
N GLN A 168 -22.23 9.75 13.17
CA GLN A 168 -20.90 9.16 13.10
C GLN A 168 -20.52 8.74 11.70
N PRO A 169 -19.19 8.74 11.38
CA PRO A 169 -18.70 8.13 10.16
C PRO A 169 -19.09 6.66 10.07
N LEU A 170 -19.56 6.26 8.89
CA LEU A 170 -19.76 4.87 8.54
C LEU A 170 -18.66 4.42 7.58
N VAL A 171 -18.20 3.18 7.75
CA VAL A 171 -17.12 2.59 6.98
C VAL A 171 -17.54 1.23 6.45
N HIS A 172 -16.94 0.80 5.36
CA HIS A 172 -17.16 -0.52 4.77
C HIS A 172 -16.87 -1.63 5.77
N HIS A 173 -17.85 -2.50 6.03
CA HIS A 173 -17.80 -3.55 7.05
C HIS A 173 -16.60 -4.47 6.88
N GLY A 174 -16.33 -4.95 5.65
CA GLY A 174 -15.21 -5.84 5.39
C GLY A 174 -13.85 -5.22 5.69
N PHE A 175 -13.64 -3.94 5.32
CA PHE A 175 -12.38 -3.24 5.62
C PHE A 175 -12.20 -3.04 7.13
N TYR A 176 -13.25 -2.60 7.81
CA TYR A 176 -13.21 -2.44 9.26
C TYR A 176 -12.94 -3.76 9.97
N ASN A 177 -13.55 -4.86 9.50
CA ASN A 177 -13.34 -6.19 10.06
C ASN A 177 -11.86 -6.62 9.94
N VAL A 178 -11.25 -6.57 8.75
CA VAL A 178 -9.82 -6.89 8.57
C VAL A 178 -8.93 -6.01 9.44
N TYR A 179 -9.26 -4.72 9.55
CA TYR A 179 -8.49 -3.74 10.30
C TYR A 179 -8.53 -3.96 11.81
N THR A 180 -9.70 -4.36 12.36
CA THR A 180 -9.94 -4.34 13.80
C THR A 180 -10.21 -5.70 14.45
N SER A 181 -10.21 -6.80 13.69
CA SER A 181 -10.43 -8.13 14.24
C SER A 181 -9.18 -8.65 14.95
N ASP A 182 -9.41 -9.33 16.05
CA ASP A 182 -8.44 -10.08 16.84
C ASP A 182 -8.91 -11.51 17.09
N SER A 183 -8.01 -12.36 17.51
CA SER A 183 -8.30 -13.75 17.90
C SER A 183 -7.36 -14.19 19.01
N ALA A 184 -7.92 -14.50 20.17
CA ALA A 184 -7.16 -15.04 21.30
C ALA A 184 -6.48 -16.38 20.98
N ARG A 185 -6.96 -17.11 19.95
CA ARG A 185 -6.39 -18.38 19.50
C ARG A 185 -5.19 -18.20 18.59
N SER A 186 -5.04 -17.04 17.96
CA SER A 186 -3.92 -16.80 17.05
C SER A 186 -2.69 -16.30 17.80
N LYS A 187 -1.54 -16.87 17.50
CA LYS A 187 -0.23 -16.38 17.96
C LYS A 187 0.04 -14.94 17.47
N PHE A 188 -0.44 -14.58 16.29
CA PHE A 188 -0.10 -13.36 15.58
C PHE A 188 -1.16 -12.25 15.70
N ASN A 189 -2.41 -12.61 16.09
CA ASN A 189 -3.52 -11.66 16.20
C ASN A 189 -4.20 -11.71 17.57
N LYS A 190 -3.43 -11.85 18.67
CA LYS A 190 -3.95 -11.56 20.02
C LYS A 190 -4.43 -10.12 20.14
N THR A 191 -3.88 -9.23 19.31
CA THR A 191 -4.33 -7.87 19.05
C THR A 191 -4.63 -7.69 17.57
N SER A 192 -5.50 -6.78 17.22
CA SER A 192 -5.85 -6.49 15.83
C SER A 192 -4.69 -5.91 15.03
N ALA A 193 -4.77 -5.96 13.68
CA ALA A 193 -3.81 -5.28 12.82
C ALA A 193 -3.73 -3.78 13.17
N ARG A 194 -4.87 -3.14 13.41
CA ARG A 194 -4.98 -1.76 13.90
C ARG A 194 -4.10 -1.53 15.12
N ASP A 195 -4.30 -2.31 16.17
CA ASP A 195 -3.61 -2.11 17.45
C ASP A 195 -2.11 -2.36 17.33
N GLN A 196 -1.70 -3.33 16.51
CA GLN A 196 -0.30 -3.61 16.20
C GLN A 196 0.39 -2.40 15.53
N VAL A 197 -0.27 -1.81 14.51
CA VAL A 197 0.26 -0.65 13.79
C VAL A 197 0.27 0.59 14.67
N LEU A 198 -0.85 0.90 15.35
CA LEU A 198 -0.94 2.11 16.18
C LEU A 198 0.07 2.10 17.33
N ALA A 199 0.27 0.93 17.97
CA ALA A 199 1.27 0.78 19.03
C ALA A 199 2.69 1.05 18.51
N GLU A 200 3.04 0.50 17.35
CA GLU A 200 4.38 0.67 16.78
C GLU A 200 4.61 2.09 16.28
N VAL A 201 3.65 2.69 15.58
CA VAL A 201 3.74 4.10 15.13
C VAL A 201 3.89 5.03 16.33
N LYS A 202 3.10 4.83 17.40
CA LYS A 202 3.20 5.62 18.63
C LYS A 202 4.57 5.49 19.29
N ARG A 203 5.13 4.28 19.33
CA ARG A 203 6.46 4.01 19.86
C ARG A 203 7.53 4.79 19.07
N LEU A 204 7.48 4.73 17.73
CA LEU A 204 8.43 5.42 16.86
C LEU A 204 8.29 6.95 16.92
N VAL A 205 7.06 7.46 16.99
CA VAL A 205 6.80 8.90 17.19
C VAL A 205 7.45 9.38 18.50
N GLU A 206 7.34 8.61 19.56
CA GLU A 206 7.94 8.97 20.85
C GLU A 206 9.47 8.82 20.88
N GLU A 207 9.99 7.76 20.21
CA GLU A 207 11.43 7.54 20.05
C GLU A 207 12.12 8.69 19.33
N HIS A 208 11.48 9.22 18.28
CA HIS A 208 12.05 10.27 17.42
C HIS A 208 11.44 11.66 17.64
N LYS A 209 10.77 11.90 18.77
CA LYS A 209 10.02 13.14 19.04
C LYS A 209 10.81 14.44 18.95
N HIS A 210 12.13 14.39 19.07
CA HIS A 210 13.01 15.54 18.98
C HIS A 210 13.57 15.80 17.57
N GLU A 211 13.12 15.00 16.58
CA GLU A 211 13.51 15.13 15.19
C GLU A 211 12.39 15.76 14.35
N GLU A 212 12.67 16.07 13.08
CA GLU A 212 11.62 16.26 12.08
C GLU A 212 11.12 14.87 11.68
N VAL A 213 9.84 14.62 11.94
CA VAL A 213 9.21 13.31 11.68
C VAL A 213 8.05 13.47 10.72
N SER A 214 7.85 12.50 9.86
CA SER A 214 6.61 12.32 9.08
C SER A 214 6.11 10.88 9.23
N ILE A 215 4.81 10.69 9.03
CA ILE A 215 4.20 9.36 8.95
C ILE A 215 3.62 9.22 7.55
N THR A 216 4.07 8.23 6.81
CA THR A 216 3.58 7.95 5.47
C THR A 216 2.90 6.58 5.44
N VAL A 217 1.63 6.56 5.04
CA VAL A 217 0.85 5.32 4.91
C VAL A 217 0.63 5.02 3.45
N THR A 218 0.83 3.78 3.03
CA THR A 218 0.69 3.40 1.62
C THR A 218 0.04 2.04 1.46
N GLY A 219 -0.56 1.80 0.31
CA GLY A 219 -1.16 0.53 -0.03
C GLY A 219 -1.83 0.57 -1.41
N HIS A 220 -2.14 -0.59 -1.91
CA HIS A 220 -2.79 -0.79 -3.21
C HIS A 220 -4.07 -1.63 -3.04
N SER A 221 -5.11 -1.33 -3.79
CA SER A 221 -6.37 -2.09 -3.78
C SER A 221 -7.00 -2.12 -2.37
N LEU A 222 -7.33 -3.28 -1.81
CA LEU A 222 -7.75 -3.42 -0.40
C LEU A 222 -6.76 -2.74 0.56
N GLY A 223 -5.44 -2.90 0.32
CA GLY A 223 -4.41 -2.26 1.14
C GLY A 223 -4.49 -0.74 1.12
N ALA A 224 -4.94 -0.15 0.01
CA ALA A 224 -5.16 1.29 -0.10
C ALA A 224 -6.36 1.76 0.76
N SER A 225 -7.43 0.96 0.83
CA SER A 225 -8.56 1.24 1.73
C SER A 225 -8.17 1.14 3.20
N LEU A 226 -7.38 0.11 3.55
CA LEU A 226 -6.84 -0.06 4.91
C LEU A 226 -5.85 1.06 5.25
N ALA A 227 -5.01 1.48 4.31
CA ALA A 227 -4.10 2.62 4.46
C ALA A 227 -4.87 3.93 4.68
N THR A 228 -5.96 4.16 3.93
CA THR A 228 -6.84 5.32 4.12
C THR A 228 -7.45 5.32 5.51
N LEU A 229 -8.00 4.17 5.94
CA LEU A 229 -8.61 4.02 7.26
C LEU A 229 -7.58 4.22 8.37
N ASN A 230 -6.38 3.63 8.22
CA ASN A 230 -5.29 3.75 9.18
C ASN A 230 -4.75 5.19 9.28
N ALA A 231 -4.59 5.90 8.16
CA ALA A 231 -4.13 7.28 8.18
C ALA A 231 -5.14 8.20 8.89
N VAL A 232 -6.44 8.00 8.66
CA VAL A 232 -7.50 8.72 9.38
C VAL A 232 -7.48 8.38 10.87
N ASP A 233 -7.33 7.10 11.24
CA ASP A 233 -7.26 6.64 12.63
C ASP A 233 -6.05 7.24 13.38
N ILE A 234 -4.86 7.23 12.75
CA ILE A 234 -3.63 7.83 13.31
C ILE A 234 -3.84 9.31 13.62
N ALA A 235 -4.39 10.07 12.67
CA ALA A 235 -4.58 11.51 12.82
C ALA A 235 -5.73 11.85 13.78
N PHE A 236 -6.85 11.13 13.68
CA PHE A 236 -8.03 11.36 14.52
C PHE A 236 -7.76 11.07 15.99
N ASN A 237 -7.05 9.99 16.29
CA ASN A 237 -6.75 9.56 17.65
C ASN A 237 -5.40 10.10 18.18
N GLY A 238 -4.75 11.03 17.46
CA GLY A 238 -3.54 11.70 17.91
C GLY A 238 -2.35 10.76 18.10
N ILE A 239 -2.29 9.67 17.35
CA ILE A 239 -1.16 8.73 17.37
C ILE A 239 0.12 9.40 16.81
N ASN A 240 -0.07 10.37 15.90
CA ASN A 240 0.99 11.22 15.35
C ASN A 240 1.47 12.32 16.29
N LYS A 241 0.98 12.38 17.53
CA LYS A 241 1.33 13.42 18.51
C LYS A 241 2.33 12.90 19.53
N ALA A 242 3.45 13.56 19.66
CA ALA A 242 4.45 13.28 20.68
C ALA A 242 4.02 13.74 22.08
N SER A 243 4.63 13.18 23.12
CA SER A 243 4.29 13.48 24.54
C SER A 243 4.42 14.96 24.89
N HIS A 244 5.31 15.71 24.22
CA HIS A 244 5.48 17.16 24.43
C HIS A 244 4.50 18.02 23.61
N GLY A 245 3.56 17.41 22.89
CA GLY A 245 2.47 18.11 22.20
C GLY A 245 2.69 18.38 20.71
N LYS A 246 3.91 18.19 20.15
CA LYS A 246 4.17 18.33 18.70
C LYS A 246 3.38 17.28 17.92
N GLU A 247 2.61 17.72 16.93
CA GLU A 247 1.92 16.85 15.97
C GLU A 247 2.74 16.76 14.69
N PHE A 248 2.94 15.51 14.21
CA PHE A 248 3.65 15.26 12.99
C PHE A 248 2.69 15.04 11.81
N PRO A 249 3.06 15.45 10.58
CA PRO A 249 2.21 15.26 9.41
C PRO A 249 2.04 13.78 9.08
N VAL A 250 0.82 13.44 8.67
CA VAL A 250 0.44 12.11 8.15
C VAL A 250 0.08 12.26 6.69
N THR A 251 0.71 11.48 5.82
CA THR A 251 0.41 11.46 4.39
C THR A 251 0.04 10.04 3.96
N ALA A 252 -1.01 9.88 3.18
CA ALA A 252 -1.34 8.60 2.57
C ALA A 252 -1.22 8.69 1.04
N PHE A 253 -0.41 7.79 0.46
CA PHE A 253 -0.36 7.54 -0.99
C PHE A 253 -1.07 6.23 -1.26
N VAL A 254 -2.25 6.30 -1.88
CA VAL A 254 -3.12 5.14 -2.03
C VAL A 254 -3.43 4.88 -3.51
N PHE A 255 -3.10 3.66 -3.94
CA PHE A 255 -3.16 3.23 -5.33
C PHE A 255 -4.37 2.34 -5.55
N ALA A 256 -5.17 2.64 -6.57
CA ALA A 256 -6.36 1.85 -6.91
C ALA A 256 -7.32 1.63 -5.72
N SER A 257 -7.45 2.62 -4.82
CA SER A 257 -8.24 2.46 -3.60
C SER A 257 -9.73 2.37 -3.90
N PRO A 258 -10.44 1.32 -3.48
CA PRO A 258 -11.90 1.40 -3.38
C PRO A 258 -12.29 2.43 -2.32
N LYS A 259 -13.52 2.94 -2.42
CA LYS A 259 -14.07 3.94 -1.49
C LYS A 259 -14.28 3.32 -0.11
N VAL A 260 -13.93 4.07 0.93
CA VAL A 260 -13.83 3.53 2.30
C VAL A 260 -15.09 3.76 3.13
N GLY A 261 -15.72 4.93 3.00
CA GLY A 261 -16.81 5.30 3.89
C GLY A 261 -17.79 6.31 3.30
N ASP A 262 -18.74 6.71 4.14
CA ASP A 262 -19.82 7.63 3.80
C ASP A 262 -19.38 9.11 3.80
N LEU A 263 -20.33 10.02 3.55
CA LEU A 263 -20.07 11.45 3.57
C LEU A 263 -19.59 11.95 4.95
N ASN A 264 -20.02 11.32 6.05
CA ASN A 264 -19.56 11.70 7.40
C ASN A 264 -18.09 11.32 7.61
N PHE A 265 -17.64 10.22 6.99
CA PHE A 265 -16.22 9.85 6.95
C PHE A 265 -15.40 10.92 6.22
N VAL A 266 -15.86 11.39 5.06
CA VAL A 266 -15.22 12.49 4.31
C VAL A 266 -15.20 13.79 5.13
N ASN A 267 -16.32 14.14 5.76
CA ASN A 267 -16.42 15.33 6.59
C ASN A 267 -15.50 15.28 7.81
N THR A 268 -15.27 14.09 8.36
CA THR A 268 -14.32 13.87 9.45
C THR A 268 -12.88 14.05 8.96
N TYR A 269 -12.53 13.41 7.85
CA TYR A 269 -11.24 13.59 7.19
C TYR A 269 -10.93 15.07 6.93
N ASN A 270 -11.87 15.84 6.39
CA ASN A 270 -11.68 17.25 6.03
C ASN A 270 -11.35 18.15 7.24
N LYS A 271 -11.62 17.69 8.47
CA LYS A 271 -11.29 18.41 9.72
C LYS A 271 -9.88 18.12 10.22
N LEU A 272 -9.20 17.09 9.70
CA LEU A 272 -7.88 16.63 10.13
C LEU A 272 -6.79 17.43 9.41
N LYS A 273 -6.30 18.49 10.05
CA LYS A 273 -5.38 19.46 9.43
C LYS A 273 -4.01 18.89 9.06
N HIS A 274 -3.54 17.87 9.78
CA HIS A 274 -2.23 17.23 9.60
C HIS A 274 -2.30 15.94 8.79
N LEU A 275 -3.44 15.66 8.14
CA LEU A 275 -3.63 14.49 7.29
C LEU A 275 -3.82 14.93 5.84
N HIS A 276 -3.01 14.35 4.95
CA HIS A 276 -3.09 14.52 3.51
C HIS A 276 -3.23 13.17 2.84
N ILE A 277 -4.20 13.01 1.94
CA ILE A 277 -4.41 11.77 1.18
C ILE A 277 -4.36 12.08 -0.30
N LEU A 278 -3.48 11.37 -1.02
CA LEU A 278 -3.38 11.40 -2.47
C LEU A 278 -3.80 10.05 -3.02
N ARG A 279 -4.89 10.05 -3.78
CA ARG A 279 -5.42 8.86 -4.45
C ARG A 279 -4.90 8.81 -5.88
N ILE A 280 -4.29 7.72 -6.26
CA ILE A 280 -3.85 7.46 -7.62
C ILE A 280 -4.85 6.50 -8.27
N HIS A 281 -5.43 6.92 -9.39
CA HIS A 281 -6.49 6.23 -10.10
C HIS A 281 -6.11 6.03 -11.57
N ASN A 282 -6.15 4.80 -12.06
CA ASN A 282 -5.99 4.50 -13.49
C ASN A 282 -7.36 4.57 -14.18
N LEU A 283 -7.45 5.26 -15.30
CA LEU A 283 -8.70 5.63 -15.98
C LEU A 283 -9.67 4.45 -16.21
N LEU A 284 -9.14 3.30 -16.62
CA LEU A 284 -9.96 2.10 -16.93
C LEU A 284 -10.09 1.14 -15.74
N ASP A 285 -9.38 1.37 -14.63
CA ASP A 285 -9.56 0.57 -13.43
C ASP A 285 -10.94 0.83 -12.82
N ILE A 286 -11.69 -0.23 -12.61
CA ILE A 286 -13.05 -0.14 -12.03
C ILE A 286 -13.04 -0.13 -10.50
N VAL A 287 -11.99 -0.68 -9.86
CA VAL A 287 -11.94 -0.84 -8.40
C VAL A 287 -12.10 0.47 -7.65
N PRO A 288 -11.45 1.59 -8.03
CA PRO A 288 -11.65 2.88 -7.37
C PRO A 288 -13.06 3.44 -7.47
N LYS A 289 -13.89 2.94 -8.42
CA LYS A 289 -15.28 3.37 -8.60
C LYS A 289 -16.24 2.69 -7.62
N TYR A 290 -15.80 1.62 -6.96
CA TYR A 290 -16.58 0.83 -6.03
C TYR A 290 -16.30 1.15 -4.57
N PRO A 291 -17.28 1.00 -3.67
CA PRO A 291 -18.72 0.85 -3.96
C PRO A 291 -19.33 2.10 -4.59
N PRO A 292 -20.28 1.96 -5.53
CA PRO A 292 -20.80 3.13 -6.28
C PRO A 292 -21.83 3.96 -5.54
N VAL A 293 -22.49 3.42 -4.51
CA VAL A 293 -23.61 4.06 -3.81
C VAL A 293 -23.35 4.18 -2.33
N GLY A 294 -23.55 5.38 -1.77
CA GLY A 294 -23.40 5.67 -0.34
C GLY A 294 -21.96 5.89 0.12
N TYR A 295 -20.98 5.72 -0.77
CA TYR A 295 -19.56 5.89 -0.49
C TYR A 295 -19.00 7.09 -1.26
N PHE A 296 -18.04 7.77 -0.62
CA PHE A 296 -17.46 8.99 -1.16
C PHE A 296 -15.94 8.93 -1.13
N ASP A 297 -15.34 9.68 -2.04
CA ASP A 297 -13.90 9.79 -2.16
C ASP A 297 -13.31 10.76 -1.13
N VAL A 298 -12.11 10.47 -0.64
CA VAL A 298 -11.37 11.33 0.29
C VAL A 298 -10.05 11.79 -0.32
N GLY A 299 -9.60 13.00 0.02
CA GLY A 299 -8.30 13.53 -0.41
C GLY A 299 -8.28 14.03 -1.85
N GLN A 300 -7.05 14.27 -2.34
CA GLN A 300 -6.78 14.70 -3.72
C GLN A 300 -6.66 13.49 -4.65
N GLU A 301 -6.91 13.70 -5.94
CA GLU A 301 -6.83 12.65 -6.95
C GLU A 301 -5.80 12.97 -8.02
N ILE A 302 -5.01 11.96 -8.39
CA ILE A 302 -4.26 11.90 -9.65
C ILE A 302 -4.86 10.80 -10.50
N MET A 303 -5.23 11.16 -11.73
CA MET A 303 -5.65 10.18 -12.72
C MET A 303 -4.51 9.92 -13.71
N ILE A 304 -4.21 8.65 -13.94
CA ILE A 304 -3.25 8.18 -14.94
C ILE A 304 -3.98 7.42 -16.05
N ASP A 305 -3.34 7.30 -17.19
CA ASP A 305 -3.88 6.57 -18.35
C ASP A 305 -2.81 5.64 -18.93
N THR A 306 -2.83 4.39 -18.47
CA THR A 306 -1.86 3.36 -18.89
C THR A 306 -2.10 2.85 -20.31
N VAL A 307 -3.30 3.04 -20.88
CA VAL A 307 -3.62 2.62 -22.26
C VAL A 307 -2.80 3.38 -23.31
N LYS A 308 -2.40 4.60 -22.96
CA LYS A 308 -1.54 5.42 -23.84
C LYS A 308 -0.07 5.05 -23.83
N SER A 309 0.33 4.12 -22.97
CA SER A 309 1.72 3.69 -22.92
C SER A 309 2.11 2.94 -24.21
N PRO A 310 3.15 3.38 -24.91
CA PRO A 310 3.65 2.67 -26.07
C PRO A 310 4.29 1.33 -25.71
N TYR A 311 4.57 1.09 -24.43
CA TYR A 311 5.24 -0.11 -23.93
C TYR A 311 4.28 -1.26 -23.66
N LEU A 312 3.00 -0.97 -23.37
CA LEU A 312 2.02 -1.95 -22.96
C LEU A 312 1.23 -2.52 -24.14
N LYS A 313 0.76 -3.75 -24.02
CA LYS A 313 -0.15 -4.39 -24.97
C LYS A 313 -1.49 -3.67 -24.98
N PRO A 314 -1.97 -3.15 -26.12
CA PRO A 314 -3.28 -2.52 -26.21
C PRO A 314 -4.39 -3.57 -26.39
N PRO A 315 -5.60 -3.35 -25.90
CA PRO A 315 -5.99 -2.26 -25.02
C PRO A 315 -5.66 -2.53 -23.53
N GLY A 316 -5.07 -3.67 -23.21
CA GLY A 316 -4.95 -4.20 -21.87
C GLY A 316 -6.26 -4.86 -21.41
N ASP A 317 -6.27 -5.27 -20.16
CA ASP A 317 -7.39 -5.87 -19.47
C ASP A 317 -7.47 -5.36 -18.03
N ILE A 318 -8.50 -5.80 -17.31
CA ILE A 318 -8.72 -5.37 -15.93
C ILE A 318 -7.56 -5.75 -15.00
N LEU A 319 -6.86 -6.85 -15.25
CA LEU A 319 -5.68 -7.27 -14.49
C LEU A 319 -4.54 -6.29 -14.70
N THR A 320 -4.32 -5.87 -15.95
CA THR A 320 -3.31 -4.86 -16.30
C THR A 320 -3.66 -3.49 -15.71
N TRP A 321 -4.93 -3.07 -15.84
CA TRP A 321 -5.35 -1.73 -15.38
C TRP A 321 -5.33 -1.60 -13.86
N HIS A 322 -5.48 -2.70 -13.13
CA HIS A 322 -5.45 -2.75 -11.66
C HIS A 322 -4.10 -3.17 -11.09
N ASN A 323 -3.11 -3.48 -11.91
CA ASN A 323 -1.79 -3.92 -11.46
C ASN A 323 -0.97 -2.75 -10.90
N LEU A 324 -0.38 -2.89 -9.70
CA LEU A 324 0.37 -1.80 -9.06
C LEU A 324 1.59 -1.40 -9.88
N GLU A 325 2.35 -2.35 -10.46
CA GLU A 325 3.49 -2.02 -11.31
C GLU A 325 3.07 -1.25 -12.58
N ALA A 326 1.89 -1.55 -13.15
CA ALA A 326 1.32 -0.76 -14.23
C ALA A 326 0.92 0.64 -13.76
N TYR A 327 0.43 0.80 -12.53
CA TYR A 327 0.19 2.11 -11.92
C TYR A 327 1.48 2.92 -11.80
N LEU A 328 2.56 2.32 -11.29
CA LEU A 328 3.85 3.01 -11.14
C LEU A 328 4.44 3.40 -12.49
N HIS A 329 4.30 2.54 -13.50
CA HIS A 329 4.63 2.86 -14.89
C HIS A 329 3.77 4.02 -15.43
N GLY A 330 2.48 4.02 -15.15
CA GLY A 330 1.55 5.09 -15.50
C GLY A 330 1.94 6.43 -14.87
N ILE A 331 2.31 6.44 -13.59
CA ILE A 331 2.80 7.63 -12.88
C ILE A 331 4.10 8.14 -13.52
N ALA A 332 5.00 7.23 -13.91
CA ALA A 332 6.26 7.60 -14.55
C ALA A 332 6.04 8.29 -15.91
N GLY A 333 4.95 7.98 -16.64
CA GLY A 333 4.83 8.37 -18.05
C GLY A 333 3.60 9.17 -18.47
N THR A 334 2.47 9.13 -17.77
CA THR A 334 1.25 9.85 -18.17
C THR A 334 1.47 11.37 -18.24
N GLN A 335 1.13 12.01 -19.38
CA GLN A 335 1.31 13.45 -19.63
C GLN A 335 -0.02 14.23 -19.54
N GLY A 336 -0.93 13.84 -18.68
CA GLY A 336 -2.27 14.40 -18.54
C GLY A 336 -3.35 13.48 -19.12
N LEU A 337 -4.59 13.99 -19.15
CA LEU A 337 -5.77 13.26 -19.60
C LEU A 337 -6.33 13.86 -20.89
N GLY A 338 -7.16 13.08 -21.59
CA GLY A 338 -7.86 13.51 -22.81
C GLY A 338 -7.18 13.04 -24.10
N VAL A 339 -7.79 13.32 -25.22
CA VAL A 339 -7.41 12.77 -26.55
C VAL A 339 -6.01 13.20 -26.97
N LEU A 340 -5.61 14.43 -26.64
CA LEU A 340 -4.32 15.00 -27.03
C LEU A 340 -3.19 14.71 -26.02
N ALA A 341 -3.51 14.19 -24.84
CA ALA A 341 -2.51 13.83 -23.85
C ALA A 341 -1.76 12.57 -24.31
N GLY A 342 -0.46 12.55 -24.09
CA GLY A 342 0.42 11.45 -24.49
C GLY A 342 0.97 10.65 -23.33
N PHE A 343 1.95 9.81 -23.65
CA PHE A 343 2.71 9.06 -22.67
C PHE A 343 4.21 9.24 -22.99
N LYS A 344 4.98 9.69 -22.01
CA LYS A 344 6.43 9.84 -22.11
C LYS A 344 7.04 9.65 -20.72
N LEU A 345 7.91 8.69 -20.57
CA LEU A 345 8.60 8.46 -19.30
C LEU A 345 9.37 9.73 -18.89
N GLN A 346 9.01 10.27 -17.73
CA GLN A 346 9.67 11.40 -17.06
C GLN A 346 10.54 10.91 -15.90
N VAL A 347 10.30 9.70 -15.45
CA VAL A 347 11.10 9.01 -14.43
C VAL A 347 11.66 7.77 -15.09
N ASP A 348 12.98 7.61 -14.99
CA ASP A 348 13.69 6.41 -15.44
C ASP A 348 13.39 5.27 -14.47
N ARG A 349 12.48 4.40 -14.87
CA ARG A 349 12.05 3.21 -14.14
C ARG A 349 12.05 2.04 -15.10
N ASP A 350 12.68 0.93 -14.69
CA ASP A 350 12.76 -0.27 -15.53
C ASP A 350 11.36 -0.76 -15.92
N ILE A 351 11.08 -0.80 -17.23
CA ILE A 351 9.79 -1.28 -17.75
C ILE A 351 9.59 -2.77 -17.48
N ALA A 352 10.66 -3.54 -17.27
CA ALA A 352 10.56 -4.96 -16.93
C ALA A 352 9.73 -5.23 -15.67
N LEU A 353 9.69 -4.26 -14.75
CA LEU A 353 8.90 -4.36 -13.51
C LEU A 353 7.40 -4.52 -13.78
N VAL A 354 6.88 -4.02 -14.91
CA VAL A 354 5.47 -4.21 -15.29
C VAL A 354 5.11 -5.69 -15.42
N ASN A 355 6.04 -6.52 -15.92
CA ASN A 355 5.82 -7.96 -16.04
C ASN A 355 6.14 -8.76 -14.77
N LYS A 356 6.46 -8.11 -13.66
CA LYS A 356 6.80 -8.77 -12.40
C LYS A 356 5.74 -9.80 -11.96
N SER A 357 4.47 -9.38 -11.99
CA SER A 357 3.30 -10.22 -11.65
C SER A 357 2.23 -10.23 -12.75
N SER A 358 2.59 -9.83 -13.98
CA SER A 358 1.69 -9.73 -15.11
C SER A 358 2.39 -10.08 -16.44
N GLY A 359 1.69 -9.96 -17.55
CA GLY A 359 2.22 -10.08 -18.90
C GLY A 359 1.83 -8.88 -19.77
N ALA A 360 1.78 -7.69 -19.18
CA ALA A 360 1.24 -6.49 -19.82
C ALA A 360 2.19 -5.82 -20.81
N LEU A 361 3.51 -6.04 -20.73
CA LEU A 361 4.47 -5.51 -21.70
C LEU A 361 4.32 -6.18 -23.06
N LYS A 362 4.57 -5.42 -24.14
CA LYS A 362 4.67 -5.97 -25.49
C LYS A 362 5.81 -6.98 -25.59
N ASP A 363 5.60 -8.01 -26.42
CA ASP A 363 6.53 -9.13 -26.55
C ASP A 363 7.88 -8.70 -27.15
N GLU A 364 7.94 -7.59 -27.88
CA GLU A 364 9.18 -7.03 -28.44
C GLU A 364 10.24 -6.67 -27.40
N TYR A 365 9.84 -6.45 -26.13
CA TYR A 365 10.77 -6.16 -25.04
C TYR A 365 11.42 -7.41 -24.44
N LEU A 366 10.99 -8.60 -24.84
CA LEU A 366 11.55 -9.90 -24.43
C LEU A 366 11.63 -10.11 -22.91
N VAL A 367 10.74 -9.47 -22.16
CA VAL A 367 10.65 -9.63 -20.70
C VAL A 367 9.70 -10.77 -20.37
N PRO A 368 10.15 -11.79 -19.60
CA PRO A 368 9.28 -12.91 -19.21
C PRO A 368 8.04 -12.45 -18.47
N VAL A 369 6.91 -13.06 -18.74
CA VAL A 369 5.67 -12.83 -18.00
C VAL A 369 5.77 -13.41 -16.59
N ASN A 370 5.23 -12.71 -15.58
CA ASN A 370 5.18 -13.19 -14.20
C ASN A 370 6.55 -13.64 -13.65
N TRP A 371 7.62 -12.92 -13.97
CA TRP A 371 8.99 -13.34 -13.63
C TRP A 371 9.28 -13.34 -12.12
N TRP A 372 8.48 -12.65 -11.30
CA TRP A 372 8.61 -12.64 -9.84
C TRP A 372 7.71 -13.65 -9.12
N THR A 373 6.77 -14.28 -9.81
CA THR A 373 5.85 -15.24 -9.16
C THR A 373 6.61 -16.46 -8.61
N PRO A 374 6.06 -17.19 -7.62
CA PRO A 374 6.73 -18.36 -7.03
C PRO A 374 7.24 -19.37 -8.05
N LYS A 375 6.50 -19.55 -9.16
CA LYS A 375 6.90 -20.46 -10.26
C LYS A 375 8.15 -20.00 -11.00
N ASN A 376 8.34 -18.70 -11.16
CA ASN A 376 9.41 -18.09 -11.95
C ASN A 376 10.40 -17.31 -11.09
N LYS A 377 10.23 -17.31 -9.77
CA LYS A 377 11.10 -16.57 -8.88
C LYS A 377 12.55 -17.02 -9.01
N GLY A 378 13.46 -16.06 -9.03
CA GLY A 378 14.86 -16.30 -9.34
C GLY A 378 15.22 -16.04 -10.80
N MET A 379 14.29 -15.59 -11.64
CA MET A 379 14.61 -15.07 -12.97
C MET A 379 15.41 -13.79 -12.82
N VAL A 380 16.59 -13.75 -13.44
CA VAL A 380 17.48 -12.59 -13.44
C VAL A 380 17.88 -12.22 -14.87
N GLN A 381 17.96 -10.92 -15.14
CA GLN A 381 18.44 -10.43 -16.42
C GLN A 381 19.96 -10.41 -16.44
N GLN A 382 20.57 -11.05 -17.43
CA GLN A 382 22.01 -11.06 -17.64
C GLN A 382 22.47 -9.76 -18.34
N LYS A 383 23.77 -9.50 -18.32
CA LYS A 383 24.36 -8.32 -18.99
C LYS A 383 24.08 -8.26 -20.49
N ASP A 384 23.83 -9.40 -21.14
CA ASP A 384 23.48 -9.51 -22.55
C ASP A 384 21.97 -9.32 -22.82
N GLY A 385 21.20 -8.98 -21.79
CA GLY A 385 19.77 -8.77 -21.87
C GLY A 385 18.92 -10.03 -21.77
N LYS A 386 19.52 -11.23 -21.75
CA LYS A 386 18.79 -12.49 -21.62
C LYS A 386 18.34 -12.74 -20.19
N TRP A 387 17.13 -13.28 -20.04
CA TRP A 387 16.60 -13.72 -18.76
C TRP A 387 16.92 -15.20 -18.53
N VAL A 388 17.52 -15.50 -17.41
CA VAL A 388 17.83 -16.88 -16.98
C VAL A 388 17.25 -17.13 -15.61
N LEU A 389 16.77 -18.39 -15.39
CA LEU A 389 16.34 -18.82 -14.07
C LEU A 389 17.59 -19.13 -13.24
N ASN A 390 17.75 -18.39 -12.16
CA ASN A 390 18.74 -18.67 -11.12
C ASN A 390 18.15 -19.62 -10.08
N ASP A 391 18.91 -19.98 -9.07
CA ASP A 391 18.40 -20.83 -8.00
C ASP A 391 17.18 -20.23 -7.31
N ARG A 392 16.20 -21.09 -6.99
CA ARG A 392 15.08 -20.72 -6.14
C ARG A 392 15.57 -20.61 -4.69
N GLU A 393 15.18 -19.53 -4.03
CA GLU A 393 15.34 -19.45 -2.59
C GLU A 393 14.46 -20.48 -1.89
N ASP A 394 15.03 -21.22 -0.95
CA ASP A 394 14.27 -22.07 -0.04
C ASP A 394 13.70 -21.20 1.09
N TYR A 395 12.46 -20.72 0.90
CA TYR A 395 11.80 -19.89 1.91
C TYR A 395 11.33 -20.69 3.15
N ASP A 396 11.40 -22.00 3.12
CA ASP A 396 11.17 -22.83 4.33
C ASP A 396 12.25 -22.59 5.40
N LEU A 397 13.48 -22.25 4.98
CA LEU A 397 14.55 -21.85 5.91
C LEU A 397 14.35 -20.42 6.44
N ILE A 398 13.81 -19.53 5.63
CA ILE A 398 13.64 -18.10 5.97
C ILE A 398 12.46 -17.91 6.92
N VAL A 399 11.36 -18.64 6.71
CA VAL A 399 10.14 -18.54 7.52
C VAL A 399 10.23 -19.37 8.80
N ALA A 400 11.20 -20.26 8.95
CA ALA A 400 11.42 -21.05 10.17
C ALA A 400 11.72 -20.18 11.41
N GLU A 401 12.06 -18.91 11.22
CA GLU A 401 12.27 -17.92 12.29
C GLU A 401 10.95 -17.28 12.80
N LEU A 402 9.80 -17.55 12.16
CA LEU A 402 8.47 -17.12 12.60
C LEU A 402 7.90 -18.06 13.68
#